data_0cf0ffbea028ea65ad1ac51e2c623345
#
_entry.id   0cf0ffbea028ea65ad1ac51e2c623345
#
_cell.length_a   1.000
_cell.length_b   1.000
_cell.length_c   1.000
_cell.angle_alpha   90.00
_cell.angle_beta   90.00
_cell.angle_gamma   90.00
#
_symmetry.space_group_name_H-M   'P 1'
#
loop_
_entity.id
_entity.type
_entity.pdbx_description
1 polymer ?
#
loop_
_entity_poly.entity_id
_entity_poly.type
_entity_poly.pdbx_seq_one_letter_code
_entity_poly.pdbx_strand_id
1 'polypeptide(L)'
;SSAASDVYKRQPYGQLIKNSKLQKILNEVEKFSNFSSRFREIQTFNEHQIKNGKSLRKGIAMMPAKFGISFNKPSLNQAGALVNVYMDGSIRLNHGGTEMGQGLFIKVAQVVAECFGVTLDKVFLSPTNTSEIPNTSATAASSGSDLNGMAAWYASKVIKNRMKDLVVKLFNVKRNNILFRDNLVFYGNKSISFKELCFKCWENRVSLSSTGFYKTPKIFWDQVKLKGRPYFYYTWGAAISEALIDIDTGENRILKAHIIEDCGESLNQSIDIGQIEGGFIQGLGWLTCEELYSNEDGKNLTIGPSTYKIPGSRDIPLEFKVRLLKNSPNEEKTIFRSKAVGEPPLLLAISQFLAIKNAIENSGKKSNTSTLNSPITPMELLKVFNQ
;
A
#
# COMPACT_ATOMS: atom_id res chain seq x y z
N SER A 1 -26.49 22.18 -7.00
CA SER A 1 -27.14 21.50 -8.13
C SER A 1 -26.46 20.13 -8.37
N SER A 2 -27.21 19.13 -8.81
CA SER A 2 -26.72 17.77 -9.10
C SER A 2 -25.58 17.77 -10.13
N ALA A 3 -25.60 18.68 -11.09
CA ALA A 3 -24.56 18.82 -12.12
C ALA A 3 -23.20 19.23 -11.54
N ALA A 4 -23.14 20.12 -10.56
CA ALA A 4 -21.88 20.47 -9.89
C ALA A 4 -21.28 19.28 -9.12
N SER A 5 -22.10 18.47 -8.45
CA SER A 5 -21.63 17.27 -7.75
C SER A 5 -21.03 16.21 -8.69
N ASP A 6 -21.52 16.11 -9.94
CA ASP A 6 -21.00 15.16 -10.92
C ASP A 6 -19.68 15.63 -11.55
N VAL A 7 -19.46 16.94 -11.69
CA VAL A 7 -18.16 17.48 -12.15
C VAL A 7 -17.03 17.13 -11.16
N TYR A 8 -17.26 17.23 -9.86
CA TYR A 8 -16.27 16.87 -8.86
C TYR A 8 -16.04 15.35 -8.72
N LYS A 9 -17.01 14.53 -9.11
CA LYS A 9 -16.84 13.08 -9.13
C LYS A 9 -16.16 12.55 -10.39
N ARG A 10 -16.20 13.29 -11.48
CA ARG A 10 -15.59 12.92 -12.75
C ARG A 10 -14.17 13.45 -12.82
N GLN A 11 -13.21 12.55 -13.03
CA GLN A 11 -11.81 12.92 -13.21
C GLN A 11 -11.57 13.56 -14.60
N PRO A 12 -10.49 14.35 -14.78
CA PRO A 12 -10.16 14.98 -16.08
C PRO A 12 -10.11 13.99 -17.24
N TYR A 13 -9.68 12.76 -16.98
CA TYR A 13 -9.64 11.65 -17.95
C TYR A 13 -10.95 10.89 -18.10
N GLY A 14 -12.04 11.36 -17.50
CA GLY A 14 -13.40 10.84 -17.70
C GLY A 14 -13.89 9.79 -16.70
N GLN A 15 -13.01 9.17 -15.88
CA GLN A 15 -13.42 8.15 -14.90
C GLN A 15 -14.22 8.78 -13.75
N LEU A 16 -15.35 8.14 -13.41
CA LEU A 16 -16.15 8.54 -12.25
C LEU A 16 -15.58 7.92 -10.96
N ILE A 17 -15.48 8.74 -9.92
CA ILE A 17 -15.24 8.28 -8.56
C ILE A 17 -16.57 7.90 -7.92
N LYS A 18 -16.66 6.65 -7.51
CA LYS A 18 -17.80 6.14 -6.74
C LYS A 18 -17.32 5.89 -5.30
N ASN A 19 -18.18 6.22 -4.34
CA ASN A 19 -17.99 5.86 -2.91
C ASN A 19 -16.63 6.28 -2.32
N SER A 20 -16.28 7.57 -2.47
CA SER A 20 -15.12 8.14 -1.80
C SER A 20 -15.19 7.93 -0.29
N LYS A 21 -14.10 7.40 0.29
CA LYS A 21 -13.95 7.24 1.75
C LYS A 21 -13.28 8.46 2.40
N LEU A 22 -12.92 9.47 1.61
CA LEU A 22 -12.08 10.57 2.05
C LEU A 22 -12.67 11.32 3.24
N GLN A 23 -13.96 11.69 3.19
CA GLN A 23 -14.59 12.42 4.31
C GLN A 23 -14.57 11.63 5.61
N LYS A 24 -14.83 10.32 5.54
CA LYS A 24 -14.73 9.43 6.72
C LYS A 24 -13.32 9.42 7.29
N ILE A 25 -12.31 9.27 6.41
CA ILE A 25 -10.90 9.24 6.81
C ILE A 25 -10.46 10.56 7.44
N LEU A 26 -10.85 11.70 6.86
CA LEU A 26 -10.54 13.02 7.41
C LEU A 26 -11.11 13.19 8.82
N ASN A 27 -12.37 12.83 9.01
CA ASN A 27 -13.02 12.91 10.33
C ASN A 27 -12.36 11.97 11.36
N GLU A 28 -11.93 10.79 10.93
CA GLU A 28 -11.28 9.81 11.81
C GLU A 28 -9.83 10.23 12.15
N VAL A 29 -9.05 10.74 11.18
CA VAL A 29 -7.66 11.15 11.45
C VAL A 29 -7.61 12.42 12.31
N GLU A 30 -8.56 13.35 12.14
CA GLU A 30 -8.71 14.53 12.99
C GLU A 30 -8.91 14.14 14.47
N LYS A 31 -9.84 13.20 14.71
CA LYS A 31 -10.09 12.67 16.06
C LYS A 31 -8.89 11.88 16.59
N PHE A 32 -8.27 11.06 15.75
CA PHE A 32 -7.15 10.20 16.12
C PHE A 32 -5.91 11.00 16.57
N SER A 33 -5.66 12.14 15.94
CA SER A 33 -4.54 13.03 16.25
C SER A 33 -4.88 14.12 17.29
N ASN A 34 -6.14 14.27 17.67
CA ASN A 34 -6.64 15.43 18.45
C ASN A 34 -6.30 16.77 17.75
N PHE A 35 -6.40 16.84 16.43
CA PHE A 35 -5.92 17.94 15.60
C PHE A 35 -6.32 19.31 16.12
N SER A 36 -7.60 19.54 16.41
CA SER A 36 -8.11 20.85 16.86
C SER A 36 -7.52 21.30 18.21
N SER A 37 -7.25 20.38 19.15
CA SER A 37 -6.57 20.72 20.41
C SER A 37 -5.08 21.00 20.17
N ARG A 38 -4.43 20.13 19.40
CA ARG A 38 -3.01 20.28 19.06
C ARG A 38 -2.73 21.57 18.33
N PHE A 39 -3.61 21.97 17.41
CA PHE A 39 -3.48 23.24 16.70
C PHE A 39 -3.44 24.43 17.66
N ARG A 40 -4.35 24.49 18.64
CA ARG A 40 -4.37 25.57 19.65
C ARG A 40 -3.14 25.53 20.56
N GLU A 41 -2.72 24.37 21.00
CA GLU A 41 -1.51 24.20 21.83
C GLU A 41 -0.24 24.67 21.09
N ILE A 42 -0.17 24.40 19.80
CA ILE A 42 0.94 24.86 18.93
C ILE A 42 0.93 26.38 18.76
N GLN A 43 -0.24 26.99 18.58
CA GLN A 43 -0.37 28.46 18.53
C GLN A 43 0.13 29.08 19.84
N THR A 44 -0.34 28.62 21.00
CA THR A 44 0.12 29.09 22.32
C THR A 44 1.62 28.91 22.51
N PHE A 45 2.18 27.76 22.09
CA PHE A 45 3.60 27.50 22.13
C PHE A 45 4.36 28.56 21.31
N ASN A 46 3.95 28.80 20.07
CA ASN A 46 4.62 29.76 19.18
C ASN A 46 4.55 31.20 19.72
N GLU A 47 3.40 31.64 20.22
CA GLU A 47 3.22 32.96 20.88
C GLU A 47 4.18 33.13 22.05
N HIS A 48 4.30 32.10 22.89
CA HIS A 48 5.24 32.11 24.01
C HIS A 48 6.71 32.17 23.55
N GLN A 49 7.08 31.41 22.51
CA GLN A 49 8.42 31.43 21.93
C GLN A 49 8.76 32.81 21.35
N ILE A 50 7.83 33.43 20.61
CA ILE A 50 7.99 34.77 20.03
C ILE A 50 8.19 35.82 21.13
N LYS A 51 7.30 35.82 22.14
CA LYS A 51 7.36 36.78 23.26
C LYS A 51 8.70 36.73 24.03
N ASN A 52 9.29 35.54 24.11
CA ASN A 52 10.54 35.33 24.85
C ASN A 52 11.80 35.34 23.96
N GLY A 53 11.70 35.74 22.69
CA GLY A 53 12.83 35.81 21.76
C GLY A 53 13.49 34.44 21.46
N LYS A 54 12.75 33.33 21.58
CA LYS A 54 13.26 31.98 21.31
C LYS A 54 13.13 31.61 19.83
N SER A 55 14.01 30.73 19.36
CA SER A 55 14.10 30.33 17.94
C SER A 55 13.15 29.20 17.52
N LEU A 56 12.68 28.37 18.46
CA LEU A 56 11.87 27.18 18.15
C LEU A 56 10.46 27.55 17.73
N ARG A 57 9.96 26.93 16.64
CA ARG A 57 8.57 27.05 16.17
C ARG A 57 7.99 25.68 15.86
N LYS A 58 6.70 25.52 16.11
CA LYS A 58 5.94 24.32 15.75
C LYS A 58 4.92 24.62 14.66
N GLY A 59 4.64 23.60 13.88
CA GLY A 59 3.56 23.62 12.91
C GLY A 59 2.85 22.29 12.85
N ILE A 60 1.62 22.31 12.36
CA ILE A 60 0.77 21.13 12.18
C ILE A 60 0.02 21.24 10.86
N ALA A 61 -0.08 20.13 10.14
CA ALA A 61 -0.85 20.11 8.89
C ALA A 61 -1.46 18.74 8.62
N MET A 62 -2.55 18.77 7.84
CA MET A 62 -3.25 17.58 7.36
C MET A 62 -3.07 17.47 5.84
N MET A 63 -2.78 16.26 5.35
CA MET A 63 -2.71 15.92 3.93
C MET A 63 -3.64 14.77 3.61
N PRO A 64 -4.69 14.96 2.79
CA PRO A 64 -5.47 13.88 2.22
C PRO A 64 -4.79 13.31 0.97
N ALA A 65 -4.96 12.01 0.71
CA ALA A 65 -4.50 11.37 -0.50
C ALA A 65 -5.59 10.54 -1.18
N LYS A 66 -5.55 10.53 -2.51
CA LYS A 66 -6.30 9.64 -3.38
C LYS A 66 -5.33 9.06 -4.38
N PHE A 67 -5.29 7.74 -4.51
CA PHE A 67 -4.41 7.07 -5.45
C PHE A 67 -5.17 6.04 -6.30
N GLY A 68 -4.95 6.08 -7.62
CA GLY A 68 -5.57 5.14 -8.56
C GLY A 68 -4.68 3.91 -8.75
N ILE A 69 -5.28 2.72 -8.70
CA ILE A 69 -4.56 1.44 -8.78
C ILE A 69 -4.82 0.78 -10.12
N SER A 70 -3.81 0.57 -10.86
CA SER A 70 -3.46 -0.17 -12.08
C SER A 70 -2.62 0.68 -13.03
N PHE A 71 -1.96 0.04 -13.98
CA PHE A 71 -1.32 0.76 -15.09
C PHE A 71 -2.40 1.35 -16.02
N ASN A 72 -2.16 2.56 -16.52
CA ASN A 72 -2.99 3.17 -17.57
C ASN A 72 -2.85 2.46 -18.94
N LYS A 73 -1.82 1.63 -19.12
CA LYS A 73 -1.66 0.73 -20.27
C LYS A 73 -2.29 -0.63 -19.93
N PRO A 74 -3.48 -0.97 -20.47
CA PRO A 74 -4.24 -2.16 -20.08
C PRO A 74 -3.46 -3.48 -20.18
N SER A 75 -2.58 -3.63 -21.19
CA SER A 75 -1.77 -4.83 -21.39
C SER A 75 -0.80 -5.14 -20.25
N LEU A 76 -0.44 -4.16 -19.40
CA LEU A 76 0.42 -4.36 -18.24
C LEU A 76 -0.33 -4.85 -17.00
N ASN A 77 -1.67 -4.97 -17.06
CA ASN A 77 -2.48 -5.39 -15.90
C ASN A 77 -2.88 -6.87 -16.02
N GLN A 78 -1.89 -7.75 -16.01
CA GLN A 78 -2.06 -9.20 -16.10
C GLN A 78 -0.97 -9.95 -15.34
N ALA A 79 -1.28 -11.16 -14.88
CA ALA A 79 -0.32 -12.08 -14.30
C ALA A 79 -0.76 -13.54 -14.47
N GLY A 80 0.23 -14.44 -14.50
CA GLY A 80 0.04 -15.87 -14.46
C GLY A 80 0.60 -16.46 -13.16
N ALA A 81 0.09 -17.62 -12.78
CA ALA A 81 0.64 -18.41 -11.69
C ALA A 81 0.55 -19.91 -12.01
N LEU A 82 1.44 -20.69 -11.43
CA LEU A 82 1.41 -22.15 -11.45
C LEU A 82 1.35 -22.64 -10.01
N VAL A 83 0.42 -23.55 -9.72
CA VAL A 83 0.28 -24.20 -8.42
C VAL A 83 0.38 -25.69 -8.61
N ASN A 84 1.24 -26.34 -7.84
CA ASN A 84 1.38 -27.79 -7.76
C ASN A 84 1.16 -28.24 -6.31
N VAL A 85 0.22 -29.14 -6.10
CA VAL A 85 0.01 -29.81 -4.82
C VAL A 85 0.60 -31.22 -4.90
N TYR A 86 1.46 -31.56 -3.97
CA TYR A 86 2.10 -32.87 -3.93
C TYR A 86 1.32 -33.85 -3.05
N MET A 87 1.60 -35.13 -3.21
CA MET A 87 0.89 -36.20 -2.48
C MET A 87 1.10 -36.19 -0.96
N ASP A 88 2.14 -35.48 -0.49
CA ASP A 88 2.42 -35.29 0.94
C ASP A 88 1.69 -34.08 1.54
N GLY A 89 0.93 -33.35 0.71
CA GLY A 89 0.18 -32.16 1.09
C GLY A 89 1.00 -30.86 1.01
N SER A 90 2.25 -30.91 0.57
CA SER A 90 3.01 -29.68 0.27
C SER A 90 2.52 -29.03 -1.01
N ILE A 91 2.67 -27.70 -1.10
CA ILE A 91 2.17 -26.91 -2.22
C ILE A 91 3.30 -26.04 -2.76
N ARG A 92 3.66 -26.21 -4.02
CA ARG A 92 4.59 -25.30 -4.70
C ARG A 92 3.80 -24.24 -5.44
N LEU A 93 4.16 -22.99 -5.18
CA LEU A 93 3.58 -21.81 -5.82
C LEU A 93 4.66 -21.10 -6.65
N ASN A 94 4.34 -20.87 -7.91
CA ASN A 94 5.17 -20.08 -8.82
C ASN A 94 4.33 -18.92 -9.37
N HIS A 95 4.84 -17.68 -9.27
CA HIS A 95 4.24 -16.48 -9.84
C HIS A 95 5.32 -15.45 -10.19
N GLY A 96 5.03 -14.52 -11.12
CA GLY A 96 6.00 -13.59 -11.65
C GLY A 96 6.16 -12.28 -10.87
N GLY A 97 5.45 -12.11 -9.76
CA GLY A 97 5.61 -10.93 -8.91
C GLY A 97 6.96 -10.92 -8.22
N THR A 98 7.72 -9.83 -8.36
CA THR A 98 9.04 -9.67 -7.74
C THR A 98 8.90 -9.29 -6.27
N GLU A 99 9.62 -9.97 -5.37
CA GLU A 99 9.76 -9.58 -3.96
C GLU A 99 10.89 -8.52 -3.86
N MET A 100 10.57 -7.38 -3.29
CA MET A 100 11.47 -6.24 -3.07
C MET A 100 11.52 -5.82 -1.60
N GLY A 101 11.01 -6.69 -0.69
CA GLY A 101 10.84 -6.41 0.73
C GLY A 101 9.42 -5.95 1.10
N GLN A 102 8.49 -5.87 0.14
CA GLN A 102 7.11 -5.44 0.36
C GLN A 102 6.17 -6.56 0.86
N GLY A 103 6.67 -7.80 1.02
CA GLY A 103 5.90 -8.93 1.52
C GLY A 103 4.92 -9.54 0.51
N LEU A 104 5.15 -9.33 -0.79
CA LEU A 104 4.30 -9.88 -1.85
C LEU A 104 4.24 -11.41 -1.81
N PHE A 105 5.40 -12.06 -1.62
CA PHE A 105 5.49 -13.52 -1.58
C PHE A 105 4.63 -14.09 -0.47
N ILE A 106 4.70 -13.52 0.73
CA ILE A 106 3.89 -13.96 1.87
C ILE A 106 2.40 -13.76 1.60
N LYS A 107 2.01 -12.61 1.06
CA LYS A 107 0.60 -12.31 0.74
C LYS A 107 0.02 -13.28 -0.29
N VAL A 108 0.76 -13.61 -1.35
CA VAL A 108 0.29 -14.56 -2.37
C VAL A 108 0.26 -16.00 -1.83
N ALA A 109 1.25 -16.38 -1.01
CA ALA A 109 1.23 -17.68 -0.33
C ALA A 109 0.03 -17.82 0.63
N GLN A 110 -0.31 -16.76 1.38
CA GLN A 110 -1.51 -16.73 2.23
C GLN A 110 -2.81 -16.94 1.42
N VAL A 111 -2.90 -16.36 0.22
CA VAL A 111 -4.05 -16.58 -0.68
C VAL A 111 -4.19 -18.06 -1.06
N VAL A 112 -3.09 -18.73 -1.35
CA VAL A 112 -3.09 -20.16 -1.69
C VAL A 112 -3.42 -21.02 -0.46
N ALA A 113 -2.80 -20.71 0.68
CA ALA A 113 -3.05 -21.40 1.94
C ALA A 113 -4.53 -21.31 2.34
N GLU A 114 -5.12 -20.11 2.27
CA GLU A 114 -6.55 -19.88 2.53
C GLU A 114 -7.44 -20.65 1.55
N CYS A 115 -7.07 -20.70 0.27
CA CYS A 115 -7.83 -21.47 -0.72
C CYS A 115 -7.94 -22.94 -0.32
N PHE A 116 -6.85 -23.56 0.11
CA PHE A 116 -6.82 -24.98 0.49
C PHE A 116 -7.12 -25.23 1.97
N GLY A 117 -7.29 -24.18 2.78
CA GLY A 117 -7.51 -24.30 4.23
C GLY A 117 -6.34 -24.95 4.96
N VAL A 118 -5.11 -24.64 4.54
CA VAL A 118 -3.87 -25.16 5.12
C VAL A 118 -3.06 -24.07 5.78
N THR A 119 -2.13 -24.42 6.65
CA THR A 119 -1.19 -23.48 7.26
C THR A 119 -0.15 -22.99 6.24
N LEU A 120 0.39 -21.79 6.45
CA LEU A 120 1.30 -21.14 5.50
C LEU A 120 2.60 -21.94 5.26
N ASP A 121 3.08 -22.68 6.26
CA ASP A 121 4.26 -23.56 6.18
C ASP A 121 4.14 -24.67 5.12
N LYS A 122 2.93 -24.98 4.64
CA LYS A 122 2.69 -25.94 3.55
C LYS A 122 2.92 -25.34 2.16
N VAL A 123 3.03 -24.01 2.04
CA VAL A 123 3.16 -23.32 0.75
C VAL A 123 4.61 -22.86 0.53
N PHE A 124 5.26 -23.45 -0.45
CA PHE A 124 6.64 -23.16 -0.84
C PHE A 124 6.66 -22.35 -2.13
N LEU A 125 7.31 -21.20 -2.09
CA LEU A 125 7.46 -20.32 -3.24
C LEU A 125 8.70 -20.69 -4.06
N SER A 126 8.53 -20.71 -5.38
CA SER A 126 9.67 -20.79 -6.30
C SER A 126 10.36 -19.44 -6.41
N PRO A 127 11.68 -19.40 -6.60
CA PRO A 127 12.38 -18.17 -6.96
C PRO A 127 11.80 -17.54 -8.22
N THR A 128 11.81 -16.21 -8.30
CA THR A 128 11.37 -15.48 -9.49
C THR A 128 12.51 -15.44 -10.51
N ASN A 129 12.43 -16.29 -11.52
CA ASN A 129 13.40 -16.35 -12.63
C ASN A 129 12.67 -16.62 -13.96
N THR A 130 13.35 -16.39 -15.08
CA THR A 130 12.76 -16.50 -16.42
C THR A 130 12.53 -17.93 -16.89
N SER A 131 13.04 -18.95 -16.20
CA SER A 131 12.86 -20.36 -16.56
C SER A 131 11.55 -20.96 -16.07
N GLU A 132 10.94 -20.38 -15.04
CA GLU A 132 9.76 -20.95 -14.38
C GLU A 132 8.53 -20.03 -14.40
N ILE A 133 8.69 -18.78 -14.80
CA ILE A 133 7.66 -17.76 -14.64
C ILE A 133 6.76 -17.69 -15.85
N PRO A 134 5.41 -17.83 -15.67
CA PRO A 134 4.47 -17.58 -16.71
C PRO A 134 4.45 -16.08 -17.08
N ASN A 135 3.99 -15.76 -18.30
CA ASN A 135 3.86 -14.38 -18.76
C ASN A 135 3.17 -13.50 -17.72
N THR A 136 3.87 -12.46 -17.29
CA THR A 136 3.40 -11.50 -16.31
C THR A 136 3.86 -10.10 -16.70
N SER A 137 3.31 -9.09 -16.07
CA SER A 137 3.76 -7.70 -16.23
C SER A 137 4.76 -7.31 -15.13
N ALA A 138 5.35 -6.13 -15.27
CA ALA A 138 6.22 -5.57 -14.25
C ALA A 138 5.52 -5.46 -12.89
N THR A 139 6.27 -5.68 -11.81
CA THR A 139 5.77 -5.52 -10.43
C THR A 139 5.84 -4.03 -10.07
N ALA A 140 4.80 -3.29 -10.43
CA ALA A 140 4.65 -1.85 -10.21
C ALA A 140 3.17 -1.47 -10.14
N ALA A 141 2.86 -0.16 -10.07
CA ALA A 141 1.50 0.40 -9.93
C ALA A 141 0.74 -0.18 -8.71
N SER A 142 1.47 -0.64 -7.71
CA SER A 142 0.98 -1.25 -6.46
C SER A 142 0.00 -2.42 -6.66
N SER A 143 -0.06 -3.00 -7.85
CA SER A 143 -1.02 -4.04 -8.24
C SER A 143 -0.53 -5.49 -8.04
N GLY A 144 0.68 -5.68 -7.48
CA GLY A 144 1.31 -6.99 -7.37
C GLY A 144 0.46 -8.04 -6.65
N SER A 145 -0.11 -7.70 -5.49
CA SER A 145 -0.97 -8.61 -4.73
C SER A 145 -2.28 -8.90 -5.45
N ASP A 146 -2.88 -7.90 -6.13
CA ASP A 146 -4.11 -8.08 -6.91
C ASP A 146 -3.88 -9.05 -8.06
N LEU A 147 -2.86 -8.81 -8.88
CA LEU A 147 -2.59 -9.58 -10.08
C LEU A 147 -2.15 -11.01 -9.75
N ASN A 148 -1.08 -11.14 -8.96
CA ASN A 148 -0.50 -12.45 -8.64
C ASN A 148 -1.39 -13.25 -7.68
N GLY A 149 -2.02 -12.59 -6.71
CA GLY A 149 -2.97 -13.22 -5.80
C GLY A 149 -4.18 -13.81 -6.53
N MET A 150 -4.78 -13.05 -7.47
CA MET A 150 -5.91 -13.54 -8.26
C MET A 150 -5.50 -14.67 -9.22
N ALA A 151 -4.32 -14.60 -9.84
CA ALA A 151 -3.81 -15.67 -10.69
C ALA A 151 -3.59 -16.97 -9.89
N ALA A 152 -2.95 -16.88 -8.72
CA ALA A 152 -2.73 -18.02 -7.82
C ALA A 152 -4.06 -18.58 -7.27
N TRP A 153 -5.01 -17.70 -6.95
CA TRP A 153 -6.36 -18.09 -6.53
C TRP A 153 -7.09 -18.90 -7.59
N TYR A 154 -7.03 -18.48 -8.87
CA TYR A 154 -7.66 -19.21 -9.97
C TYR A 154 -7.03 -20.60 -10.17
N ALA A 155 -5.69 -20.70 -10.18
CA ALA A 155 -5.00 -21.98 -10.23
C ALA A 155 -5.44 -22.91 -9.11
N SER A 156 -5.41 -22.40 -7.86
CA SER A 156 -5.78 -23.15 -6.66
C SER A 156 -7.23 -23.61 -6.68
N LYS A 157 -8.17 -22.77 -7.15
CA LYS A 157 -9.59 -23.16 -7.27
C LYS A 157 -9.83 -24.30 -8.24
N VAL A 158 -9.10 -24.37 -9.35
CA VAL A 158 -9.20 -25.47 -10.31
C VAL A 158 -8.81 -26.79 -9.62
N ILE A 159 -7.68 -26.79 -8.92
CA ILE A 159 -7.20 -27.98 -8.17
C ILE A 159 -8.20 -28.35 -7.08
N LYS A 160 -8.58 -27.39 -6.24
CA LYS A 160 -9.56 -27.61 -5.15
C LYS A 160 -10.88 -28.19 -5.66
N ASN A 161 -11.34 -27.76 -6.83
CA ASN A 161 -12.56 -28.28 -7.43
C ASN A 161 -12.42 -29.77 -7.80
N ARG A 162 -11.29 -30.17 -8.40
CA ARG A 162 -10.99 -31.57 -8.71
C ARG A 162 -10.91 -32.43 -7.43
N MET A 163 -10.28 -31.91 -6.38
CA MET A 163 -10.24 -32.57 -5.06
C MET A 163 -11.65 -32.75 -4.50
N LYS A 164 -12.50 -31.72 -4.57
CA LYS A 164 -13.91 -31.83 -4.14
C LYS A 164 -14.68 -32.90 -4.92
N ASP A 165 -14.46 -32.98 -6.22
CA ASP A 165 -15.13 -34.01 -7.05
C ASP A 165 -14.74 -35.41 -6.64
N LEU A 166 -13.46 -35.63 -6.27
CA LEU A 166 -13.02 -36.91 -5.71
C LEU A 166 -13.68 -37.19 -4.35
N VAL A 167 -13.75 -36.20 -3.45
CA VAL A 167 -14.41 -36.35 -2.13
C VAL A 167 -15.88 -36.74 -2.30
N VAL A 168 -16.60 -36.11 -3.25
CA VAL A 168 -17.98 -36.50 -3.58
C VAL A 168 -18.05 -37.96 -4.00
N LYS A 169 -17.13 -38.39 -4.89
CA LYS A 169 -17.10 -39.77 -5.41
C LYS A 169 -16.77 -40.78 -4.34
N LEU A 170 -15.78 -40.52 -3.48
CA LEU A 170 -15.28 -41.46 -2.47
C LEU A 170 -16.24 -41.64 -1.28
N PHE A 171 -16.89 -40.55 -0.87
CA PHE A 171 -17.64 -40.49 0.39
C PHE A 171 -19.14 -40.28 0.19
N ASN A 172 -19.62 -40.22 -1.05
CA ASN A 172 -21.05 -40.02 -1.42
C ASN A 172 -21.70 -38.85 -0.69
N VAL A 173 -21.04 -37.67 -0.70
CA VAL A 173 -21.49 -36.46 -0.02
C VAL A 173 -21.81 -35.34 -1.01
N LYS A 174 -22.68 -34.41 -0.60
CA LYS A 174 -22.98 -33.24 -1.42
C LYS A 174 -21.76 -32.29 -1.46
N ARG A 175 -21.40 -31.78 -2.64
CA ARG A 175 -20.27 -30.87 -2.88
C ARG A 175 -20.26 -29.64 -1.95
N ASN A 176 -21.43 -29.10 -1.64
CA ASN A 176 -21.58 -27.91 -0.78
C ASN A 176 -21.25 -28.20 0.70
N ASN A 177 -21.24 -29.48 1.11
CA ASN A 177 -20.90 -29.89 2.47
C ASN A 177 -19.40 -30.16 2.65
N ILE A 178 -18.57 -29.82 1.64
CA ILE A 178 -17.12 -30.04 1.69
C ILE A 178 -16.44 -28.70 2.02
N LEU A 179 -15.79 -28.65 3.18
CA LEU A 179 -15.08 -27.48 3.70
C LEU A 179 -13.60 -27.84 3.93
N PHE A 180 -12.70 -26.99 3.42
CA PHE A 180 -11.26 -27.06 3.63
C PHE A 180 -10.88 -26.05 4.71
N ARG A 181 -10.36 -26.50 5.84
CA ARG A 181 -9.99 -25.65 6.98
C ARG A 181 -9.06 -26.41 7.94
N ASP A 182 -8.10 -25.70 8.53
CA ASP A 182 -7.21 -26.20 9.60
C ASP A 182 -6.45 -27.48 9.21
N ASN A 183 -5.91 -27.52 7.98
CA ASN A 183 -5.25 -28.69 7.37
C ASN A 183 -6.16 -29.94 7.24
N LEU A 184 -7.47 -29.76 7.37
CA LEU A 184 -8.46 -30.82 7.25
C LEU A 184 -9.46 -30.52 6.13
N VAL A 185 -10.06 -31.58 5.60
CA VAL A 185 -11.16 -31.52 4.66
C VAL A 185 -12.37 -32.20 5.30
N PHE A 186 -13.36 -31.37 5.68
CA PHE A 186 -14.59 -31.81 6.29
C PHE A 186 -15.61 -32.21 5.22
N TYR A 187 -16.34 -33.27 5.45
CA TYR A 187 -17.42 -33.75 4.59
C TYR A 187 -18.55 -34.36 5.45
N GLY A 188 -19.61 -33.62 5.62
CA GLY A 188 -20.65 -33.93 6.62
C GLY A 188 -20.07 -33.85 8.04
N ASN A 189 -20.28 -34.90 8.83
CA ASN A 189 -19.76 -35.01 10.21
C ASN A 189 -18.37 -35.71 10.31
N LYS A 190 -17.71 -35.92 9.16
CA LYS A 190 -16.41 -36.58 9.08
C LYS A 190 -15.38 -35.61 8.50
N SER A 191 -14.12 -35.97 8.71
CA SER A 191 -13.00 -35.23 8.11
C SER A 191 -11.88 -36.19 7.71
N ILE A 192 -11.04 -35.73 6.80
CA ILE A 192 -9.80 -36.37 6.36
C ILE A 192 -8.71 -35.29 6.37
N SER A 193 -7.46 -35.63 6.65
CA SER A 193 -6.37 -34.69 6.56
C SER A 193 -6.16 -34.23 5.11
N PHE A 194 -5.71 -32.98 4.91
CA PHE A 194 -5.37 -32.47 3.59
C PHE A 194 -4.32 -33.36 2.91
N LYS A 195 -3.28 -33.79 3.66
CA LYS A 195 -2.26 -34.73 3.19
C LYS A 195 -2.85 -36.04 2.69
N GLU A 196 -3.72 -36.67 3.48
CA GLU A 196 -4.35 -37.92 3.09
C GLU A 196 -5.24 -37.78 1.85
N LEU A 197 -5.97 -36.65 1.72
CA LEU A 197 -6.74 -36.36 0.52
C LEU A 197 -5.81 -36.17 -0.70
N CYS A 198 -4.67 -35.51 -0.55
CA CYS A 198 -3.69 -35.35 -1.64
C CYS A 198 -3.18 -36.72 -2.10
N PHE A 199 -2.85 -37.63 -1.18
CA PHE A 199 -2.45 -38.98 -1.50
C PHE A 199 -3.56 -39.76 -2.23
N LYS A 200 -4.82 -39.68 -1.75
CA LYS A 200 -5.99 -40.26 -2.45
C LYS A 200 -6.19 -39.69 -3.84
N CYS A 201 -5.94 -38.37 -4.03
CA CYS A 201 -5.99 -37.76 -5.34
C CYS A 201 -4.96 -38.40 -6.31
N TRP A 202 -3.74 -38.62 -5.82
CA TRP A 202 -2.69 -39.27 -6.60
C TRP A 202 -3.08 -40.72 -6.97
N GLU A 203 -3.52 -41.54 -5.98
CA GLU A 203 -4.00 -42.90 -6.22
C GLU A 203 -5.13 -42.95 -7.26
N ASN A 204 -6.04 -41.98 -7.26
CA ASN A 204 -7.16 -41.90 -8.18
C ASN A 204 -6.85 -41.12 -9.49
N ARG A 205 -5.57 -40.81 -9.73
CA ARG A 205 -5.08 -40.15 -10.93
C ARG A 205 -5.77 -38.77 -11.18
N VAL A 206 -6.03 -38.05 -10.08
CA VAL A 206 -6.56 -36.68 -10.12
C VAL A 206 -5.39 -35.71 -10.25
N SER A 207 -5.40 -34.87 -11.28
CA SER A 207 -4.35 -33.87 -11.47
C SER A 207 -4.37 -32.79 -10.38
N LEU A 208 -3.27 -32.62 -9.68
CA LEU A 208 -3.05 -31.67 -8.61
C LEU A 208 -2.17 -30.47 -9.05
N SER A 209 -2.07 -30.24 -10.35
CA SER A 209 -1.37 -29.09 -10.95
C SER A 209 -2.31 -28.26 -11.81
N SER A 210 -2.16 -26.95 -11.75
CA SER A 210 -2.92 -26.02 -12.61
C SER A 210 -2.21 -24.69 -12.76
N THR A 211 -2.32 -24.11 -13.96
CA THR A 211 -2.03 -22.68 -14.17
C THR A 211 -3.27 -21.84 -13.90
N GLY A 212 -3.04 -20.59 -13.51
CA GLY A 212 -4.06 -19.56 -13.40
C GLY A 212 -3.62 -18.31 -14.11
N PHE A 213 -4.53 -17.61 -14.72
CA PHE A 213 -4.27 -16.35 -15.40
C PHE A 213 -5.32 -15.32 -14.98
N TYR A 214 -4.86 -14.11 -14.67
CA TYR A 214 -5.72 -12.99 -14.33
C TYR A 214 -5.37 -11.77 -15.15
N LYS A 215 -6.37 -11.06 -15.60
CA LYS A 215 -6.29 -9.72 -16.18
C LYS A 215 -7.29 -8.81 -15.47
N THR A 216 -6.86 -7.61 -15.11
CA THR A 216 -7.70 -6.65 -14.41
C THR A 216 -8.91 -6.27 -15.28
N PRO A 217 -10.12 -6.46 -14.80
CA PRO A 217 -11.32 -6.19 -15.60
C PRO A 217 -11.65 -4.70 -15.63
N LYS A 218 -12.53 -4.30 -16.56
CA LYS A 218 -13.16 -2.97 -16.64
C LYS A 218 -12.21 -1.80 -16.90
N ILE A 219 -10.92 -2.01 -17.08
CA ILE A 219 -9.98 -0.94 -17.41
C ILE A 219 -9.86 -0.76 -18.91
N PHE A 220 -9.78 0.49 -19.34
CA PHE A 220 -9.51 0.88 -20.72
C PHE A 220 -8.91 2.27 -20.77
N TRP A 221 -8.09 2.53 -21.78
CA TRP A 221 -7.43 3.81 -21.97
C TRP A 221 -7.28 4.13 -23.46
N ASP A 222 -7.73 5.32 -23.85
CA ASP A 222 -7.50 5.91 -25.16
C ASP A 222 -6.28 6.85 -25.05
N GLN A 223 -5.17 6.42 -25.66
CA GLN A 223 -3.90 7.15 -25.58
C GLN A 223 -3.93 8.48 -26.34
N VAL A 224 -4.77 8.61 -27.38
CA VAL A 224 -4.87 9.80 -28.20
C VAL A 224 -5.73 10.87 -27.51
N LYS A 225 -6.90 10.46 -27.03
CA LYS A 225 -7.86 11.33 -26.36
C LYS A 225 -7.52 11.58 -24.89
N LEU A 226 -6.57 10.83 -24.31
CA LEU A 226 -6.24 10.81 -22.89
C LEU A 226 -7.50 10.63 -22.01
N LYS A 227 -8.38 9.75 -22.44
CA LYS A 227 -9.68 9.47 -21.80
C LYS A 227 -9.85 7.97 -21.56
N GLY A 228 -10.56 7.64 -20.48
CA GLY A 228 -10.88 6.25 -20.20
C GLY A 228 -11.17 5.97 -18.73
N ARG A 229 -11.06 4.70 -18.40
CA ARG A 229 -11.07 4.19 -17.04
C ARG A 229 -9.73 3.48 -16.78
N PRO A 230 -8.63 4.23 -16.57
CA PRO A 230 -7.31 3.65 -16.40
C PRO A 230 -7.14 2.89 -15.09
N TYR A 231 -7.89 3.25 -14.04
CA TYR A 231 -7.73 2.67 -12.71
C TYR A 231 -8.88 1.73 -12.36
N PHE A 232 -8.53 0.56 -11.82
CA PHE A 232 -9.51 -0.43 -11.39
C PHE A 232 -10.31 0.07 -10.19
N TYR A 233 -9.59 0.65 -9.22
CA TYR A 233 -10.17 1.30 -8.04
C TYR A 233 -9.26 2.42 -7.53
N TYR A 234 -9.70 3.10 -6.48
CA TYR A 234 -8.90 4.09 -5.76
C TYR A 234 -8.69 3.66 -4.31
N THR A 235 -7.50 3.97 -3.77
CA THR A 235 -7.24 3.97 -2.34
C THR A 235 -7.34 5.40 -1.81
N TRP A 236 -7.54 5.52 -0.51
CA TRP A 236 -7.74 6.78 0.17
C TRP A 236 -6.95 6.78 1.47
N GLY A 237 -6.30 7.89 1.78
CA GLY A 237 -5.59 8.05 3.02
C GLY A 237 -5.62 9.49 3.50
N ALA A 238 -5.27 9.71 4.75
CA ALA A 238 -4.93 11.02 5.28
C ALA A 238 -3.87 10.90 6.38
N ALA A 239 -3.00 11.89 6.43
CA ALA A 239 -2.00 12.02 7.48
C ALA A 239 -2.06 13.40 8.12
N ILE A 240 -1.79 13.45 9.43
CA ILE A 240 -1.54 14.68 10.17
C ILE A 240 -0.14 14.59 10.73
N SER A 241 0.67 15.62 10.46
CA SER A 241 2.04 15.74 10.95
C SER A 241 2.21 16.99 11.79
N GLU A 242 3.01 16.88 12.87
CA GLU A 242 3.51 18.01 13.66
C GLU A 242 5.03 18.14 13.44
N ALA A 243 5.48 19.33 13.10
CA ALA A 243 6.88 19.66 12.90
C ALA A 243 7.38 20.65 13.97
N LEU A 244 8.67 20.56 14.28
CA LEU A 244 9.44 21.54 15.02
C LEU A 244 10.53 22.06 14.10
N ILE A 245 10.71 23.39 14.06
CA ILE A 245 11.82 24.03 13.35
C ILE A 245 12.58 24.97 14.31
N ASP A 246 13.85 25.16 14.03
CA ASP A 246 14.66 26.23 14.61
C ASP A 246 14.93 27.28 13.53
N ILE A 247 14.44 28.51 13.74
CA ILE A 247 14.52 29.60 12.75
C ILE A 247 15.90 30.26 12.69
N ASP A 248 16.80 29.92 13.60
CA ASP A 248 18.17 30.46 13.62
C ASP A 248 19.16 29.47 12.99
N THR A 249 18.94 28.15 13.11
CA THR A 249 19.81 27.12 12.55
C THR A 249 19.26 26.48 11.27
N GLY A 250 17.97 26.57 11.03
CA GLY A 250 17.28 25.90 9.93
C GLY A 250 16.98 24.43 10.20
N GLU A 251 17.35 23.89 11.36
CA GLU A 251 17.01 22.52 11.71
C GLU A 251 15.51 22.31 11.75
N ASN A 252 15.07 21.17 11.23
CA ASN A 252 13.68 20.74 11.30
C ASN A 252 13.57 19.29 11.74
N ARG A 253 12.47 18.97 12.41
CA ARG A 253 12.18 17.63 12.88
C ARG A 253 10.69 17.37 12.90
N ILE A 254 10.28 16.19 12.45
CA ILE A 254 8.89 15.75 12.59
C ILE A 254 8.70 15.13 13.97
N LEU A 255 7.81 15.72 14.75
CA LEU A 255 7.53 15.27 16.12
C LEU A 255 6.48 14.16 16.13
N LYS A 256 5.43 14.33 15.33
CA LYS A 256 4.31 13.39 15.29
C LYS A 256 3.84 13.17 13.86
N ALA A 257 3.40 11.94 13.60
CA ALA A 257 2.65 11.59 12.40
C ALA A 257 1.55 10.59 12.75
N HIS A 258 0.32 10.93 12.42
CA HIS A 258 -0.85 10.08 12.55
C HIS A 258 -1.45 9.83 11.17
N ILE A 259 -1.59 8.55 10.80
CA ILE A 259 -2.00 8.13 9.46
C ILE A 259 -3.20 7.20 9.55
N ILE A 260 -4.17 7.41 8.65
CA ILE A 260 -5.23 6.44 8.36
C ILE A 260 -5.21 6.15 6.86
N GLU A 261 -5.12 4.86 6.49
CA GLU A 261 -5.07 4.39 5.10
C GLU A 261 -6.14 3.33 4.84
N ASP A 262 -6.76 3.40 3.66
CA ASP A 262 -7.77 2.45 3.18
C ASP A 262 -7.13 1.29 2.39
N CYS A 263 -6.84 0.22 3.09
CA CYS A 263 -6.29 -1.02 2.52
C CYS A 263 -7.37 -2.04 2.09
N GLY A 264 -8.65 -1.66 2.09
CA GLY A 264 -9.74 -2.62 1.92
C GLY A 264 -9.78 -3.63 3.07
N GLU A 265 -10.05 -4.89 2.75
CA GLU A 265 -9.83 -6.01 3.67
C GLU A 265 -8.34 -6.41 3.57
N SER A 266 -7.56 -6.08 4.59
CA SER A 266 -6.11 -6.31 4.60
C SER A 266 -5.78 -7.79 4.50
N LEU A 267 -4.90 -8.15 3.55
CA LEU A 267 -4.40 -9.52 3.41
C LEU A 267 -3.45 -9.91 4.55
N ASN A 268 -2.70 -8.92 5.06
CA ASN A 268 -1.78 -9.08 6.18
C ASN A 268 -1.54 -7.73 6.85
N GLN A 269 -2.16 -7.52 8.01
CA GLN A 269 -2.15 -6.23 8.69
C GLN A 269 -0.74 -5.75 9.06
N SER A 270 0.14 -6.65 9.50
CA SER A 270 1.50 -6.29 9.88
C SER A 270 2.31 -5.80 8.68
N ILE A 271 2.19 -6.50 7.54
CA ILE A 271 2.84 -6.09 6.30
C ILE A 271 2.26 -4.77 5.80
N ASP A 272 0.93 -4.60 5.80
CA ASP A 272 0.29 -3.38 5.31
C ASP A 272 0.67 -2.16 6.16
N ILE A 273 0.70 -2.29 7.49
CA ILE A 273 1.17 -1.23 8.38
C ILE A 273 2.63 -0.88 8.09
N GLY A 274 3.51 -1.90 7.99
CA GLY A 274 4.93 -1.69 7.69
C GLY A 274 5.16 -1.01 6.33
N GLN A 275 4.33 -1.30 5.32
CA GLN A 275 4.37 -0.63 4.01
C GLN A 275 3.95 0.84 4.11
N ILE A 276 2.94 1.16 4.92
CA ILE A 276 2.50 2.54 5.15
C ILE A 276 3.60 3.32 5.87
N GLU A 277 4.16 2.75 6.92
CA GLU A 277 5.27 3.37 7.67
C GLU A 277 6.49 3.59 6.78
N GLY A 278 6.91 2.58 6.04
CA GLY A 278 8.07 2.66 5.14
C GLY A 278 7.88 3.68 4.01
N GLY A 279 6.72 3.70 3.36
CA GLY A 279 6.41 4.66 2.31
C GLY A 279 6.37 6.11 2.83
N PHE A 280 5.82 6.31 4.02
CA PHE A 280 5.78 7.63 4.67
C PHE A 280 7.17 8.13 5.04
N ILE A 281 8.05 7.28 5.59
CA ILE A 281 9.43 7.64 5.92
C ILE A 281 10.26 7.91 4.66
N GLN A 282 10.05 7.17 3.59
CA GLN A 282 10.68 7.48 2.30
C GLN A 282 10.27 8.89 1.83
N GLY A 283 8.99 9.23 1.91
CA GLY A 283 8.51 10.57 1.59
C GLY A 283 9.06 11.65 2.54
N LEU A 284 9.30 11.32 3.82
CA LEU A 284 9.99 12.21 4.76
C LEU A 284 11.39 12.56 4.24
N GLY A 285 12.16 11.55 3.85
CA GLY A 285 13.50 11.75 3.31
C GLY A 285 13.48 12.64 2.07
N TRP A 286 12.64 12.32 1.11
CA TRP A 286 12.45 13.10 -0.12
C TRP A 286 12.12 14.57 0.13
N LEU A 287 11.33 14.85 1.16
CA LEU A 287 10.88 16.21 1.48
C LEU A 287 11.85 16.99 2.39
N THR A 288 12.79 16.34 3.08
CA THR A 288 13.60 17.00 4.12
C THR A 288 15.12 16.86 3.98
N CYS A 289 15.64 15.73 3.47
CA CYS A 289 17.07 15.47 3.51
C CYS A 289 17.68 14.79 2.27
N GLU A 290 16.87 14.21 1.39
CA GLU A 290 17.36 13.54 0.18
C GLU A 290 17.61 14.55 -0.93
N GLU A 291 18.85 14.98 -1.10
CA GLU A 291 19.24 16.00 -2.06
C GLU A 291 20.04 15.38 -3.22
N LEU A 292 19.59 15.66 -4.45
CA LEU A 292 20.36 15.37 -5.66
C LEU A 292 21.18 16.60 -6.04
N TYR A 293 22.48 16.49 -5.91
CA TYR A 293 23.41 17.56 -6.25
C TYR A 293 24.24 17.21 -7.47
N SER A 294 24.16 18.08 -8.48
CA SER A 294 24.97 17.98 -9.70
C SER A 294 25.90 19.20 -9.82
N ASN A 295 27.12 18.99 -10.35
CA ASN A 295 28.02 20.08 -10.66
C ASN A 295 27.58 20.84 -11.95
N GLU A 296 28.33 21.88 -12.32
CA GLU A 296 28.05 22.72 -13.49
C GLU A 296 28.05 21.92 -14.82
N ASP A 297 28.80 20.83 -14.91
CA ASP A 297 28.83 19.93 -16.06
C ASP A 297 27.65 18.92 -16.08
N GLY A 298 26.74 19.00 -15.14
CA GLY A 298 25.60 18.09 -15.00
C GLY A 298 25.93 16.72 -14.41
N LYS A 299 27.15 16.52 -13.89
CA LYS A 299 27.55 15.27 -13.22
C LYS A 299 26.94 15.21 -11.83
N ASN A 300 26.13 14.17 -11.55
CA ASN A 300 25.59 13.91 -10.22
C ASN A 300 26.73 13.56 -9.24
N LEU A 301 26.79 14.26 -8.11
CA LEU A 301 27.77 14.07 -7.05
C LEU A 301 27.23 13.27 -5.86
N THR A 302 25.91 13.14 -5.73
CA THR A 302 25.25 12.35 -4.70
C THR A 302 24.95 10.93 -5.20
N ILE A 303 26.01 10.15 -5.43
CA ILE A 303 25.96 8.86 -6.15
C ILE A 303 25.99 7.62 -5.24
N GLY A 304 26.01 7.79 -3.93
CA GLY A 304 26.10 6.64 -3.02
C GLY A 304 25.73 6.99 -1.57
N PRO A 305 25.65 5.98 -0.69
CA PRO A 305 25.19 6.16 0.69
C PRO A 305 25.96 7.20 1.51
N SER A 306 27.22 7.47 1.16
CA SER A 306 28.07 8.47 1.82
C SER A 306 27.74 9.91 1.44
N THR A 307 27.10 10.12 0.29
CA THR A 307 26.81 11.44 -0.26
C THR A 307 25.32 11.71 -0.44
N TYR A 308 24.51 10.67 -0.58
CA TYR A 308 23.05 10.76 -0.65
C TYR A 308 22.44 10.35 0.70
N LYS A 309 21.99 11.34 1.48
CA LYS A 309 21.43 11.08 2.81
C LYS A 309 20.00 10.60 2.72
N ILE A 310 19.74 9.42 3.28
CA ILE A 310 18.38 8.90 3.52
C ILE A 310 18.02 9.05 5.00
N PRO A 311 16.73 9.04 5.39
CA PRO A 311 16.33 9.04 6.78
C PRO A 311 16.90 7.87 7.56
N GLY A 312 17.48 8.16 8.72
CA GLY A 312 17.92 7.15 9.67
C GLY A 312 16.88 6.91 10.78
N SER A 313 17.19 6.02 11.71
CA SER A 313 16.30 5.69 12.83
C SER A 313 15.97 6.89 13.74
N ARG A 314 16.84 7.91 13.76
CA ARG A 314 16.61 9.14 14.53
C ARG A 314 15.70 10.16 13.86
N ASP A 315 15.45 9.99 12.54
CA ASP A 315 14.59 10.88 11.76
C ASP A 315 13.10 10.45 11.83
N ILE A 316 12.84 9.25 12.37
CA ILE A 316 11.47 8.77 12.59
C ILE A 316 10.74 9.70 13.57
N PRO A 317 9.47 10.05 13.31
CA PRO A 317 8.66 10.85 14.22
C PRO A 317 8.63 10.25 15.64
N LEU A 318 8.75 11.08 16.68
CA LEU A 318 8.74 10.62 18.07
C LEU A 318 7.42 9.91 18.44
N GLU A 319 6.33 10.33 17.86
CA GLU A 319 5.04 9.66 17.92
C GLU A 319 4.58 9.33 16.49
N PHE A 320 4.71 8.06 16.10
CA PHE A 320 4.37 7.57 14.78
C PHE A 320 3.25 6.52 14.90
N LYS A 321 2.05 6.84 14.44
CA LYS A 321 0.88 5.98 14.59
C LYS A 321 0.15 5.80 13.27
N VAL A 322 -0.02 4.53 12.88
CA VAL A 322 -0.73 4.13 11.67
C VAL A 322 -1.97 3.31 12.04
N ARG A 323 -3.08 3.58 11.37
CA ARG A 323 -4.31 2.79 11.46
C ARG A 323 -4.83 2.46 10.06
N LEU A 324 -5.26 1.21 9.88
CA LEU A 324 -6.01 0.81 8.70
C LEU A 324 -7.48 1.20 8.88
N LEU A 325 -8.11 1.72 7.82
CA LEU A 325 -9.53 2.05 7.82
C LEU A 325 -10.36 0.76 7.98
N LYS A 326 -11.13 0.68 9.05
CA LYS A 326 -11.97 -0.49 9.34
C LYS A 326 -13.24 -0.51 8.50
N ASN A 327 -13.74 -1.74 8.22
CA ASN A 327 -15.00 -1.97 7.52
C ASN A 327 -15.05 -1.25 6.15
N SER A 328 -13.99 -1.38 5.38
CA SER A 328 -13.84 -0.73 4.08
C SER A 328 -13.45 -1.72 2.97
N PRO A 329 -14.21 -2.81 2.76
CA PRO A 329 -13.91 -3.75 1.70
C PRO A 329 -13.87 -3.05 0.34
N ASN A 330 -12.97 -3.51 -0.54
CA ASN A 330 -12.92 -3.00 -1.90
C ASN A 330 -14.25 -3.28 -2.62
N GLU A 331 -14.78 -2.30 -3.30
CA GLU A 331 -16.02 -2.44 -4.07
C GLU A 331 -15.81 -3.30 -5.32
N GLU A 332 -14.61 -3.24 -5.89
CA GLU A 332 -14.21 -4.11 -6.97
C GLU A 332 -13.81 -5.51 -6.44
N LYS A 333 -13.93 -6.51 -7.30
CA LYS A 333 -13.62 -7.90 -6.94
C LYS A 333 -12.11 -8.17 -7.01
N THR A 334 -11.37 -7.51 -6.15
CA THR A 334 -9.95 -7.83 -5.89
C THR A 334 -9.82 -9.08 -5.04
N ILE A 335 -8.59 -9.56 -4.87
CA ILE A 335 -8.35 -10.72 -3.99
C ILE A 335 -8.80 -10.39 -2.56
N PHE A 336 -9.73 -11.16 -2.03
CA PHE A 336 -10.37 -10.98 -0.72
C PHE A 336 -10.84 -9.54 -0.41
N ARG A 337 -11.18 -8.74 -1.43
CA ARG A 337 -11.59 -7.32 -1.28
C ARG A 337 -10.52 -6.41 -0.69
N SER A 338 -9.25 -6.79 -0.81
CA SER A 338 -8.11 -5.97 -0.42
C SER A 338 -7.90 -4.78 -1.36
N LYS A 339 -7.12 -3.81 -0.91
CA LYS A 339 -6.60 -2.70 -1.71
C LYS A 339 -5.09 -2.61 -1.58
N ALA A 340 -4.45 -2.02 -2.57
CA ALA A 340 -3.02 -1.80 -2.62
C ALA A 340 -2.53 -0.77 -1.58
N VAL A 341 -1.30 -0.95 -1.08
CA VAL A 341 -0.68 -0.09 -0.07
C VAL A 341 0.77 0.30 -0.40
N GLY A 342 1.29 -0.08 -1.57
CA GLY A 342 2.71 0.14 -1.90
C GLY A 342 3.06 1.61 -2.10
N GLU A 343 2.45 2.28 -3.09
CA GLU A 343 2.78 3.67 -3.46
C GLU A 343 1.96 4.73 -2.71
N PRO A 344 0.67 4.53 -2.37
CA PRO A 344 -0.17 5.60 -1.83
C PRO A 344 0.39 6.30 -0.59
N PRO A 345 1.02 5.60 0.37
CA PRO A 345 1.51 6.22 1.61
C PRO A 345 2.59 7.28 1.43
N LEU A 346 3.38 7.23 0.34
CA LEU A 346 4.41 8.24 0.05
C LEU A 346 3.80 9.64 -0.06
N LEU A 347 2.62 9.77 -0.68
CA LEU A 347 1.94 11.06 -0.82
C LEU A 347 1.52 11.67 0.52
N LEU A 348 1.27 10.84 1.52
CA LEU A 348 0.86 11.29 2.86
C LEU A 348 1.98 12.04 3.58
N ALA A 349 3.24 11.80 3.20
CA ALA A 349 4.41 12.50 3.73
C ALA A 349 4.38 14.01 3.41
N ILE A 350 3.62 14.46 2.42
CA ILE A 350 3.43 15.89 2.13
C ILE A 350 2.87 16.62 3.36
N SER A 351 2.16 15.95 4.27
CA SER A 351 1.73 16.53 5.54
C SER A 351 2.89 17.10 6.37
N GLN A 352 4.09 16.51 6.26
CA GLN A 352 5.30 16.95 6.95
C GLN A 352 5.83 18.26 6.34
N PHE A 353 5.90 18.34 5.00
CA PHE A 353 6.27 19.56 4.30
C PHE A 353 5.32 20.72 4.67
N LEU A 354 4.02 20.44 4.67
CA LEU A 354 3.00 21.41 5.03
C LEU A 354 3.08 21.82 6.52
N ALA A 355 3.44 20.90 7.42
CA ALA A 355 3.64 21.20 8.84
C ALA A 355 4.87 22.12 9.05
N ILE A 356 5.98 21.85 8.36
CA ILE A 356 7.15 22.73 8.36
C ILE A 356 6.78 24.12 7.80
N LYS A 357 6.10 24.17 6.67
CA LYS A 357 5.61 25.43 6.08
C LYS A 357 4.72 26.20 7.07
N ASN A 358 3.80 25.53 7.74
CA ASN A 358 2.94 26.14 8.76
C ASN A 358 3.76 26.69 9.93
N ALA A 359 4.81 26.00 10.37
CA ALA A 359 5.73 26.51 11.40
C ALA A 359 6.45 27.80 10.97
N ILE A 360 6.89 27.88 9.71
CA ILE A 360 7.53 29.07 9.14
C ILE A 360 6.53 30.25 9.09
N GLU A 361 5.31 30.01 8.60
CA GLU A 361 4.27 31.05 8.51
C GLU A 361 3.86 31.61 9.87
N ASN A 362 3.93 30.78 10.92
CA ASN A 362 3.64 31.17 12.30
C ASN A 362 4.90 31.53 13.10
N SER A 363 6.01 31.87 12.43
CA SER A 363 7.29 32.16 13.10
C SER A 363 7.35 33.53 13.78
N GLY A 364 6.47 34.47 13.39
CA GLY A 364 6.55 35.85 13.80
C GLY A 364 7.64 36.66 13.08
N LYS A 365 8.39 36.04 12.17
CA LYS A 365 9.36 36.71 11.27
C LYS A 365 8.76 36.88 9.87
N LYS A 366 9.21 37.90 9.15
CA LYS A 366 8.89 38.03 7.72
C LYS A 366 9.47 36.84 6.98
N SER A 367 8.67 36.18 6.17
CA SER A 367 9.08 34.97 5.42
C SER A 367 8.32 34.88 4.11
N ASN A 368 8.93 34.28 3.09
CA ASN A 368 8.30 33.99 1.82
C ASN A 368 8.23 32.49 1.59
N THR A 369 7.16 31.84 2.05
CA THR A 369 6.97 30.38 1.89
C THR A 369 6.62 29.94 0.48
N SER A 370 6.37 30.86 -0.46
CA SER A 370 6.15 30.51 -1.88
C SER A 370 7.44 30.06 -2.59
N THR A 371 8.59 30.37 -2.02
CA THR A 371 9.92 29.99 -2.52
C THR A 371 10.50 28.76 -1.83
N LEU A 372 9.76 28.15 -0.90
CA LEU A 372 10.21 26.97 -0.18
C LEU A 372 10.23 25.73 -1.12
N ASN A 373 11.41 25.17 -1.33
CA ASN A 373 11.61 24.00 -2.17
C ASN A 373 11.82 22.72 -1.34
N SER A 374 11.66 21.58 -1.99
CA SER A 374 12.02 20.25 -1.45
C SER A 374 13.37 19.81 -2.05
N PRO A 375 14.25 19.17 -1.24
CA PRO A 375 14.12 18.91 0.20
C PRO A 375 14.29 20.16 1.04
N ILE A 376 13.53 20.28 2.15
CA ILE A 376 13.68 21.38 3.12
C ILE A 376 14.90 21.11 3.99
N THR A 377 16.09 21.27 3.42
CA THR A 377 17.33 21.24 4.18
C THR A 377 17.43 22.46 5.11
N PRO A 378 18.30 22.47 6.14
CA PRO A 378 18.50 23.65 6.97
C PRO A 378 18.80 24.92 6.18
N MET A 379 19.58 24.81 5.11
CA MET A 379 19.90 25.94 4.22
C MET A 379 18.65 26.43 3.48
N GLU A 380 17.81 25.53 2.96
CA GLU A 380 16.59 25.87 2.26
C GLU A 380 15.58 26.54 3.19
N LEU A 381 15.47 26.08 4.44
CA LEU A 381 14.61 26.70 5.44
C LEU A 381 15.07 28.13 5.78
N LEU A 382 16.37 28.35 5.96
CA LEU A 382 16.89 29.70 6.26
C LEU A 382 16.71 30.70 5.11
N LYS A 383 16.75 30.24 3.85
CA LYS A 383 16.55 31.12 2.68
C LYS A 383 15.20 31.86 2.71
N VAL A 384 14.14 31.24 3.27
CA VAL A 384 12.81 31.86 3.27
C VAL A 384 12.69 33.07 4.22
N PHE A 385 13.62 33.22 5.18
CA PHE A 385 13.68 34.37 6.10
C PHE A 385 14.60 35.51 5.61
N ASN A 386 15.45 35.24 4.63
CA ASN A 386 16.47 36.17 4.13
C ASN A 386 16.04 36.90 2.84
N GLN A 387 14.75 36.85 2.48
CA GLN A 387 14.19 37.50 1.28
C GLN A 387 13.40 38.77 1.58
#